data_d91e2d0198bd7bd18053080a42ef0fe2
#
_entry.id   d91e2d0198bd7bd18053080a42ef0fe2
#
_cell.length_a   1.000
_cell.length_b   1.000
_cell.length_c   1.000
_cell.angle_alpha   90.00
_cell.angle_beta   90.00
_cell.angle_gamma   90.00
#
_symmetry.space_group_name_H-M   'P 1'
#
loop_
_entity.id
_entity.type
_entity.pdbx_description
1 polymer ?
#
loop_
_entity_poly.entity_id
_entity_poly.type
_entity_poly.pdbx_seq_one_letter_code
_entity_poly.pdbx_strand_id
1 'polypeptide(L)'
;MGKLLSYLKESGKADNTIIIYISDNGMAFPGAKTTVYEPGLKLPCIISSPFIKSKGITNDAMISWVDMTPTILDMAGINTKDEEFMGRSFLPVIEGESHEGWDRIFASHTFHEITMYYPMRVMRKGDYKIIWNIAHPLEYPFASDLWISSTWQSIYRNNLTHFGKRTTDSYLHRPEFELYNLKEDPDEINNLALKKDYTDILEQMKKELKEWQLKTKDPWYIMWNHDASLQGVGEKL
;
A
#
# COMPACT_ATOMS: atom_id res chain seq x y z
N MET A 1 0.38 2.55 24.71
CA MET A 1 -1.06 2.75 24.54
C MET A 1 -1.84 2.65 25.87
N GLY A 2 -1.76 1.56 26.65
CA GLY A 2 -2.57 1.39 27.88
C GLY A 2 -2.53 2.58 28.86
N LYS A 3 -1.35 3.10 29.18
CA LYS A 3 -1.21 4.28 30.06
C LYS A 3 -1.95 5.53 29.55
N LEU A 4 -1.96 5.77 28.22
CA LEU A 4 -2.69 6.90 27.64
C LEU A 4 -4.20 6.72 27.78
N LEU A 5 -4.71 5.50 27.55
CA LEU A 5 -6.13 5.19 27.70
C LEU A 5 -6.57 5.32 29.16
N SER A 6 -5.76 4.87 30.13
CA SER A 6 -6.03 5.05 31.55
C SER A 6 -6.11 6.53 31.93
N TYR A 7 -5.14 7.33 31.49
CA TYR A 7 -5.12 8.76 31.72
C TYR A 7 -6.34 9.48 31.10
N LEU A 8 -6.70 9.12 29.88
CA LEU A 8 -7.88 9.67 29.22
C LEU A 8 -9.16 9.38 30.03
N LYS A 9 -9.29 8.15 30.57
CA LYS A 9 -10.42 7.78 31.42
C LYS A 9 -10.40 8.56 32.76
N GLU A 10 -9.25 8.63 33.41
CA GLU A 10 -9.08 9.35 34.70
C GLU A 10 -9.38 10.85 34.54
N SER A 11 -9.05 11.44 33.39
CA SER A 11 -9.35 12.85 33.10
C SER A 11 -10.84 13.15 32.84
N GLY A 12 -11.70 12.13 32.80
CA GLY A 12 -13.12 12.25 32.50
C GLY A 12 -13.47 12.63 31.04
N LYS A 13 -12.50 12.53 30.14
CA LYS A 13 -12.68 12.92 28.71
C LYS A 13 -12.98 11.75 27.80
N ALA A 14 -12.92 10.51 28.27
CA ALA A 14 -13.06 9.31 27.43
C ALA A 14 -14.40 9.27 26.68
N ASP A 15 -15.47 9.73 27.34
CA ASP A 15 -16.84 9.70 26.75
C ASP A 15 -17.07 10.76 25.67
N ASN A 16 -16.09 11.63 25.44
CA ASN A 16 -16.12 12.67 24.39
C ASN A 16 -14.84 12.67 23.57
N THR A 17 -14.25 11.50 23.33
CA THR A 17 -13.00 11.39 22.57
C THR A 17 -13.09 10.21 21.60
N ILE A 18 -12.79 10.49 20.33
CA ILE A 18 -12.57 9.47 19.29
C ILE A 18 -11.08 9.11 19.31
N ILE A 19 -10.78 7.83 19.38
CA ILE A 19 -9.42 7.31 19.39
C ILE A 19 -9.19 6.59 18.06
N ILE A 20 -8.18 7.03 17.30
CA ILE A 20 -7.75 6.41 16.07
C ILE A 20 -6.29 5.95 16.26
N TYR A 21 -6.05 4.65 16.12
CA TYR A 21 -4.72 4.06 16.18
C TYR A 21 -4.37 3.46 14.82
N ILE A 22 -3.37 4.01 14.19
CA ILE A 22 -2.88 3.61 12.86
C ILE A 22 -1.36 3.54 12.85
N SER A 23 -0.79 2.97 11.79
CA SER A 23 0.63 3.14 11.41
C SER A 23 0.70 3.91 10.10
N ASP A 24 1.75 4.69 9.92
CA ASP A 24 2.02 5.45 8.68
C ASP A 24 2.51 4.54 7.55
N ASN A 25 3.35 3.56 7.88
CA ASN A 25 3.92 2.58 6.94
C ASN A 25 4.26 1.26 7.65
N GLY A 26 4.71 0.28 6.87
CA GLY A 26 5.20 -0.99 7.39
C GLY A 26 6.46 -0.83 8.25
N MET A 27 6.74 -1.83 9.08
CA MET A 27 7.93 -1.85 9.94
C MET A 27 9.22 -1.71 9.11
N ALA A 28 10.28 -1.17 9.70
CA ALA A 28 11.59 -1.00 9.07
C ALA A 28 12.34 -2.34 8.89
N PHE A 29 11.73 -3.26 8.13
CA PHE A 29 12.30 -4.55 7.72
C PHE A 29 12.27 -4.68 6.20
N PRO A 30 13.22 -5.44 5.60
CA PRO A 30 13.16 -5.79 4.17
C PRO A 30 11.80 -6.40 3.82
N GLY A 31 11.21 -5.95 2.71
CA GLY A 31 9.89 -6.39 2.25
C GLY A 31 8.69 -5.70 2.92
N ALA A 32 8.90 -4.80 3.88
CA ALA A 32 7.84 -4.03 4.53
C ALA A 32 7.97 -2.54 4.20
N LYS A 33 8.58 -1.72 5.06
CA LYS A 33 8.78 -0.29 4.79
C LYS A 33 9.35 -0.05 3.38
N THR A 34 8.89 0.99 2.71
CA THR A 34 9.27 1.39 1.34
C THR A 34 8.84 0.42 0.23
N THR A 35 8.16 -0.67 0.54
CA THR A 35 7.60 -1.58 -0.46
C THR A 35 6.08 -1.43 -0.58
N VAL A 36 5.53 -1.94 -1.68
CA VAL A 36 4.09 -2.03 -1.92
C VAL A 36 3.55 -3.47 -1.71
N TYR A 37 4.33 -4.32 -1.06
CA TYR A 37 3.87 -5.63 -0.59
C TYR A 37 2.95 -5.48 0.64
N GLU A 38 2.17 -6.53 0.95
CA GLU A 38 1.23 -6.48 2.09
C GLU A 38 1.87 -6.00 3.40
N PRO A 39 3.08 -6.45 3.80
CA PRO A 39 3.71 -5.95 5.02
C PRO A 39 4.03 -4.45 5.00
N GLY A 40 4.10 -3.83 3.81
CA GLY A 40 4.29 -2.39 3.64
C GLY A 40 3.00 -1.59 3.60
N LEU A 41 1.88 -2.20 3.17
CA LEU A 41 0.61 -1.52 2.90
C LEU A 41 -0.53 -1.93 3.84
N LYS A 42 -0.59 -3.18 4.29
CA LYS A 42 -1.64 -3.67 5.18
C LYS A 42 -1.31 -3.30 6.63
N LEU A 43 -1.76 -2.13 7.02
CA LEU A 43 -1.42 -1.50 8.29
C LEU A 43 -2.56 -1.61 9.29
N PRO A 44 -2.27 -1.56 10.60
CA PRO A 44 -3.33 -1.53 11.60
C PRO A 44 -4.16 -0.25 11.47
N CYS A 45 -5.48 -0.41 11.58
CA CYS A 45 -6.42 0.69 11.74
C CYS A 45 -7.42 0.28 12.81
N ILE A 46 -7.34 0.89 13.99
CA ILE A 46 -8.23 0.60 15.11
C ILE A 46 -8.91 1.91 15.50
N ILE A 47 -10.24 1.90 15.47
CA ILE A 47 -11.04 3.07 15.82
C ILE A 47 -11.92 2.73 17.02
N SER A 48 -11.87 3.58 18.02
CA SER A 48 -12.74 3.51 19.20
C SER A 48 -13.40 4.86 19.41
N SER A 49 -14.72 4.86 19.48
CA SER A 49 -15.52 6.07 19.66
C SER A 49 -16.73 5.79 20.52
N PRO A 50 -17.08 6.68 21.46
CA PRO A 50 -18.33 6.57 22.20
C PRO A 50 -19.58 6.74 21.30
N PHE A 51 -19.42 7.38 20.15
CA PHE A 51 -20.50 7.73 19.22
C PHE A 51 -20.83 6.62 18.22
N ILE A 52 -19.93 5.67 17.99
CA ILE A 52 -20.14 4.54 17.08
C ILE A 52 -20.98 3.46 17.79
N LYS A 53 -22.05 3.00 17.14
CA LYS A 53 -22.97 2.00 17.68
C LYS A 53 -22.34 0.60 17.73
N SER A 54 -21.68 0.21 16.66
CA SER A 54 -21.04 -1.10 16.53
C SER A 54 -19.74 -1.17 17.34
N LYS A 55 -19.63 -2.17 18.22
CA LYS A 55 -18.46 -2.35 19.10
C LYS A 55 -17.83 -3.73 18.88
N GLY A 56 -16.50 -3.79 18.98
CA GLY A 56 -15.75 -5.05 18.93
C GLY A 56 -15.87 -5.81 17.61
N ILE A 57 -16.11 -5.10 16.51
CA ILE A 57 -16.17 -5.67 15.17
C ILE A 57 -14.82 -5.60 14.46
N THR A 58 -14.58 -6.54 13.57
CA THR A 58 -13.53 -6.49 12.54
C THR A 58 -14.19 -6.32 11.19
N ASN A 59 -13.62 -5.49 10.34
CA ASN A 59 -14.15 -5.16 9.03
C ASN A 59 -13.04 -5.32 7.97
N ASP A 60 -13.37 -5.98 6.86
CA ASP A 60 -12.43 -6.28 5.78
C ASP A 60 -12.46 -5.26 4.63
N ALA A 61 -13.21 -4.17 4.79
CA ALA A 61 -13.25 -3.08 3.81
C ALA A 61 -11.85 -2.53 3.54
N MET A 62 -11.52 -2.35 2.28
CA MET A 62 -10.24 -1.79 1.86
C MET A 62 -10.28 -0.27 1.93
N ILE A 63 -9.78 0.29 3.01
CA ILE A 63 -9.63 1.73 3.21
C ILE A 63 -8.19 2.16 2.93
N SER A 64 -8.00 3.42 2.57
CA SER A 64 -6.69 4.02 2.33
C SER A 64 -6.51 5.26 3.20
N TRP A 65 -5.26 5.71 3.40
CA TRP A 65 -5.01 6.90 4.23
C TRP A 65 -5.54 8.20 3.60
N VAL A 66 -5.81 8.22 2.29
CA VAL A 66 -6.51 9.34 1.64
C VAL A 66 -7.95 9.50 2.14
N ASP A 67 -8.54 8.44 2.71
CA ASP A 67 -9.90 8.41 3.25
C ASP A 67 -9.98 8.97 4.68
N MET A 68 -8.84 9.16 5.37
CA MET A 68 -8.80 9.57 6.77
C MET A 68 -9.33 10.98 6.99
N THR A 69 -8.89 11.94 6.18
CA THR A 69 -9.33 13.35 6.33
C THR A 69 -10.83 13.49 6.15
N PRO A 70 -11.46 13.03 5.05
CA PRO A 70 -12.91 13.12 4.92
C PRO A 70 -13.66 12.36 6.03
N THR A 71 -13.12 11.24 6.52
CA THR A 71 -13.75 10.49 7.64
C THR A 71 -13.68 11.26 8.95
N ILE A 72 -12.56 11.89 9.29
CA ILE A 72 -12.41 12.68 10.52
C ILE A 72 -13.35 13.90 10.49
N LEU A 73 -13.46 14.57 9.35
CA LEU A 73 -14.37 15.70 9.18
C LEU A 73 -15.84 15.25 9.32
N ASP A 74 -16.20 14.14 8.72
CA ASP A 74 -17.54 13.56 8.81
C ASP A 74 -17.89 13.16 10.27
N MET A 75 -16.95 12.53 10.98
CA MET A 75 -17.08 12.26 12.42
C MET A 75 -17.25 13.53 13.26
N ALA A 76 -16.72 14.65 12.81
CA ALA A 76 -16.89 15.95 13.46
C ALA A 76 -18.18 16.69 13.05
N GLY A 77 -19.01 16.09 12.19
CA GLY A 77 -20.23 16.69 11.67
C GLY A 77 -20.01 17.80 10.66
N ILE A 78 -18.81 17.87 10.06
CA ILE A 78 -18.46 18.86 9.05
C ILE A 78 -18.86 18.36 7.67
N ASN A 79 -19.68 19.12 6.95
CA ASN A 79 -20.08 18.77 5.59
C ASN A 79 -18.89 18.93 4.62
N THR A 80 -18.54 17.85 3.94
CA THR A 80 -17.41 17.80 2.99
C THR A 80 -17.84 17.63 1.54
N LYS A 81 -19.14 17.79 1.24
CA LYS A 81 -19.68 17.53 -0.11
C LYS A 81 -19.14 18.46 -1.19
N ASP A 82 -18.74 19.66 -0.80
CA ASP A 82 -18.21 20.68 -1.69
C ASP A 82 -16.68 20.69 -1.76
N GLU A 83 -16.02 19.77 -1.04
CA GLU A 83 -14.56 19.68 -0.99
C GLU A 83 -14.05 18.60 -1.96
N GLU A 84 -12.97 18.91 -2.66
CA GLU A 84 -12.31 17.98 -3.59
C GLU A 84 -11.32 17.07 -2.84
N PHE A 85 -11.82 15.97 -2.25
CA PHE A 85 -10.96 14.92 -1.70
C PHE A 85 -10.72 13.81 -2.72
N MET A 86 -9.51 13.26 -2.74
CA MET A 86 -9.22 12.03 -3.48
C MET A 86 -9.81 10.78 -2.81
N GLY A 87 -9.91 10.81 -1.50
CA GLY A 87 -10.56 9.79 -0.67
C GLY A 87 -12.02 10.13 -0.38
N ARG A 88 -12.67 9.24 0.37
CA ARG A 88 -14.06 9.37 0.82
C ARG A 88 -14.21 8.91 2.26
N SER A 89 -15.23 9.41 2.96
CA SER A 89 -15.49 8.96 4.32
C SER A 89 -15.85 7.47 4.37
N PHE A 90 -15.17 6.74 5.25
CA PHE A 90 -15.52 5.35 5.58
C PHE A 90 -16.31 5.23 6.89
N LEU A 91 -16.90 6.32 7.37
CA LEU A 91 -17.78 6.29 8.54
C LEU A 91 -18.91 5.26 8.40
N PRO A 92 -19.61 5.12 7.24
CA PRO A 92 -20.64 4.09 7.06
C PRO A 92 -20.09 2.67 7.22
N VAL A 93 -18.84 2.42 6.83
CA VAL A 93 -18.16 1.12 7.02
C VAL A 93 -17.93 0.85 8.51
N ILE A 94 -17.50 1.85 9.26
CA ILE A 94 -17.29 1.74 10.72
C ILE A 94 -18.62 1.47 11.44
N GLU A 95 -19.71 2.08 10.97
CA GLU A 95 -21.05 1.89 11.52
C GLU A 95 -21.70 0.56 11.11
N GLY A 96 -21.07 -0.17 10.19
CA GLY A 96 -21.52 -1.47 9.72
C GLY A 96 -22.66 -1.41 8.69
N GLU A 97 -22.82 -0.25 8.03
CA GLU A 97 -23.95 -0.04 7.11
C GLU A 97 -23.73 -0.68 5.74
N SER A 98 -22.52 -0.57 5.17
CA SER A 98 -22.22 -1.14 3.85
C SER A 98 -20.72 -1.31 3.61
N HIS A 99 -20.37 -2.40 2.89
CA HIS A 99 -19.02 -2.64 2.37
C HIS A 99 -18.95 -2.45 0.85
N GLU A 100 -20.04 -2.08 0.21
CA GLU A 100 -20.11 -1.90 -1.24
C GLU A 100 -19.13 -0.82 -1.72
N GLY A 101 -18.34 -1.17 -2.72
CA GLY A 101 -17.31 -0.29 -3.28
C GLY A 101 -16.05 -0.14 -2.43
N TRP A 102 -15.90 -0.89 -1.31
CA TRP A 102 -14.68 -0.93 -0.49
C TRP A 102 -13.86 -2.21 -0.71
N ASP A 103 -13.91 -2.73 -1.93
CA ASP A 103 -13.24 -3.94 -2.40
C ASP A 103 -11.94 -3.68 -3.16
N ARG A 104 -11.52 -2.40 -3.23
CA ARG A 104 -10.38 -1.98 -4.05
C ARG A 104 -9.65 -0.79 -3.44
N ILE A 105 -8.32 -0.86 -3.47
CA ILE A 105 -7.44 0.26 -3.12
C ILE A 105 -6.37 0.45 -4.20
N PHE A 106 -5.84 1.68 -4.24
CA PHE A 106 -4.64 2.03 -4.98
C PHE A 106 -3.60 2.60 -4.03
N ALA A 107 -2.33 2.35 -4.32
CA ALA A 107 -1.23 2.96 -3.60
C ALA A 107 -0.04 3.18 -4.54
N SER A 108 0.91 3.97 -4.10
CA SER A 108 2.11 4.29 -4.88
C SER A 108 3.32 4.46 -3.97
N HIS A 109 4.48 4.18 -4.52
CA HIS A 109 5.76 4.58 -4.00
C HIS A 109 6.55 5.24 -5.13
N THR A 110 7.33 6.27 -4.84
CA THR A 110 8.19 6.90 -5.84
C THR A 110 9.61 7.03 -5.31
N PHE A 111 9.78 7.60 -4.15
CA PHE A 111 11.08 7.74 -3.48
C PHE A 111 10.91 7.76 -1.97
N HIS A 112 11.96 7.41 -1.27
CA HIS A 112 12.14 7.59 0.17
C HIS A 112 13.60 7.96 0.40
N GLU A 113 13.88 9.13 0.92
CA GLU A 113 15.22 9.74 0.94
C GLU A 113 15.77 10.04 -0.47
N ILE A 114 16.90 10.75 -0.54
CA ILE A 114 17.56 11.10 -1.81
C ILE A 114 18.08 9.86 -2.53
N THR A 115 18.52 8.86 -1.78
CA THR A 115 19.19 7.67 -2.30
C THR A 115 18.25 6.55 -2.74
N MET A 116 16.97 6.65 -2.40
CA MET A 116 15.98 5.62 -2.72
C MET A 116 14.91 6.13 -3.66
N TYR A 117 15.14 5.96 -4.95
CA TYR A 117 14.19 6.25 -6.01
C TYR A 117 13.81 4.96 -6.73
N TYR A 118 12.55 4.54 -6.61
CA TYR A 118 12.03 3.36 -7.29
C TYR A 118 10.50 3.48 -7.42
N PRO A 119 10.01 4.13 -8.48
CA PRO A 119 8.58 4.33 -8.67
C PRO A 119 7.85 3.01 -8.90
N MET A 120 6.83 2.79 -8.10
CA MET A 120 5.90 1.67 -8.18
C MET A 120 4.46 2.16 -8.10
N ARG A 121 3.56 1.44 -8.74
CA ARG A 121 2.10 1.63 -8.61
C ARG A 121 1.48 0.29 -8.30
N VAL A 122 0.45 0.32 -7.47
CA VAL A 122 -0.23 -0.89 -7.04
C VAL A 122 -1.73 -0.67 -7.00
N MET A 123 -2.45 -1.71 -7.38
CA MET A 123 -3.88 -1.85 -7.13
C MET A 123 -4.14 -3.22 -6.50
N ARG A 124 -4.92 -3.23 -5.44
CA ARG A 124 -5.53 -4.44 -4.90
C ARG A 124 -7.03 -4.38 -5.12
N LYS A 125 -7.60 -5.48 -5.63
CA LYS A 125 -9.03 -5.65 -5.84
C LYS A 125 -9.44 -7.06 -5.46
N GLY A 126 -10.25 -7.19 -4.41
CA GLY A 126 -10.58 -8.49 -3.84
C GLY A 126 -9.31 -9.25 -3.42
N ASP A 127 -9.17 -10.46 -3.93
CA ASP A 127 -8.02 -11.32 -3.63
C ASP A 127 -6.79 -11.02 -4.52
N TYR A 128 -6.94 -10.27 -5.61
CA TYR A 128 -5.85 -10.01 -6.54
C TYR A 128 -5.17 -8.68 -6.29
N LYS A 129 -3.85 -8.68 -6.50
CA LYS A 129 -3.00 -7.50 -6.40
C LYS A 129 -2.05 -7.43 -7.58
N ILE A 130 -2.06 -6.31 -8.29
CA ILE A 130 -1.08 -5.97 -9.32
C ILE A 130 -0.10 -4.94 -8.80
N ILE A 131 1.19 -5.14 -9.09
CA ILE A 131 2.25 -4.16 -8.87
C ILE A 131 2.89 -3.86 -10.23
N TRP A 132 3.00 -2.58 -10.56
CA TRP A 132 3.78 -2.10 -11.69
C TRP A 132 5.06 -1.45 -11.19
N ASN A 133 6.18 -2.11 -11.42
CA ASN A 133 7.52 -1.62 -11.11
C ASN A 133 8.04 -0.79 -12.28
N ILE A 134 7.79 0.50 -12.26
CA ILE A 134 8.14 1.40 -13.36
C ILE A 134 9.66 1.45 -13.56
N ALA A 135 10.42 1.35 -12.47
CA ALA A 135 11.88 1.32 -12.50
C ALA A 135 12.48 -0.10 -12.57
N HIS A 136 11.73 -1.09 -13.06
CA HIS A 136 12.17 -2.49 -13.11
C HIS A 136 13.55 -2.78 -13.75
N PRO A 137 14.09 -1.95 -14.68
CA PRO A 137 15.45 -2.17 -15.17
C PRO A 137 16.54 -1.88 -14.13
N LEU A 138 16.19 -1.24 -13.02
CA LEU A 138 17.12 -0.91 -11.95
C LEU A 138 17.01 -1.92 -10.81
N GLU A 139 18.13 -2.17 -10.13
CA GLU A 139 18.13 -2.87 -8.86
C GLU A 139 17.34 -2.07 -7.81
N TYR A 140 16.53 -2.76 -7.00
CA TYR A 140 15.74 -2.13 -5.96
C TYR A 140 16.62 -1.54 -4.86
N PRO A 141 16.61 -0.22 -4.65
CA PRO A 141 17.45 0.45 -3.67
C PRO A 141 16.89 0.31 -2.25
N PHE A 142 17.70 0.68 -1.27
CA PHE A 142 17.33 0.66 0.12
C PHE A 142 17.29 2.07 0.72
N ALA A 143 16.31 2.31 1.59
CA ALA A 143 16.38 3.39 2.56
C ALA A 143 17.54 3.14 3.54
N SER A 144 18.15 4.20 4.06
CA SER A 144 19.34 4.11 4.91
C SER A 144 19.11 3.25 6.16
N ASP A 145 17.95 3.37 6.80
CA ASP A 145 17.57 2.60 7.98
C ASP A 145 17.37 1.10 7.68
N LEU A 146 16.89 0.77 6.48
CA LEU A 146 16.77 -0.62 6.02
C LEU A 146 18.13 -1.21 5.67
N TRP A 147 18.98 -0.43 5.02
CA TRP A 147 20.33 -0.86 4.67
C TRP A 147 21.16 -1.23 5.88
N ILE A 148 21.16 -0.39 6.92
CA ILE A 148 21.93 -0.64 8.15
C ILE A 148 21.25 -1.63 9.10
N SER A 149 20.02 -2.06 8.82
CA SER A 149 19.33 -3.02 9.68
C SER A 149 20.12 -4.32 9.83
N SER A 150 20.14 -4.89 11.03
CA SER A 150 20.85 -6.15 11.30
C SER A 150 20.35 -7.29 10.42
N THR A 151 19.05 -7.30 10.09
CA THR A 151 18.44 -8.29 9.20
C THR A 151 19.04 -8.22 7.81
N TRP A 152 19.06 -7.02 7.18
CA TRP A 152 19.62 -6.88 5.83
C TRP A 152 21.13 -7.09 5.82
N GLN A 153 21.85 -6.55 6.81
CA GLN A 153 23.29 -6.75 6.91
C GLN A 153 23.69 -8.22 7.09
N SER A 154 22.87 -9.01 7.77
CA SER A 154 23.07 -10.47 7.87
C SER A 154 22.91 -11.16 6.52
N ILE A 155 21.86 -10.78 5.75
CA ILE A 155 21.62 -11.34 4.40
C ILE A 155 22.80 -10.99 3.49
N TYR A 156 23.18 -9.72 3.43
CA TYR A 156 24.23 -9.21 2.56
C TYR A 156 25.61 -9.82 2.87
N ARG A 157 26.04 -9.79 4.13
CA ARG A 157 27.38 -10.27 4.52
C ARG A 157 27.56 -11.78 4.43
N ASN A 158 26.47 -12.53 4.60
CA ASN A 158 26.50 -13.99 4.52
C ASN A 158 26.06 -14.53 3.14
N ASN A 159 25.82 -13.65 2.17
CA ASN A 159 25.37 -14.00 0.83
C ASN A 159 24.14 -14.94 0.86
N LEU A 160 23.18 -14.64 1.74
CA LEU A 160 21.98 -15.46 1.85
C LEU A 160 21.11 -15.29 0.60
N THR A 161 20.67 -16.41 0.05
CA THR A 161 19.84 -16.43 -1.16
C THR A 161 18.37 -16.15 -0.89
N HIS A 162 17.96 -16.12 0.38
CA HIS A 162 16.59 -15.89 0.81
C HIS A 162 16.54 -15.04 2.08
N PHE A 163 15.44 -14.30 2.20
CA PHE A 163 14.95 -13.77 3.48
C PHE A 163 13.47 -14.16 3.62
N GLY A 164 13.13 -14.85 4.70
CA GLY A 164 11.84 -15.52 4.80
C GLY A 164 11.63 -16.49 3.62
N LYS A 165 10.51 -16.38 2.94
CA LYS A 165 10.16 -17.20 1.78
C LYS A 165 10.59 -16.57 0.44
N ARG A 166 10.98 -15.30 0.42
CA ARG A 166 11.35 -14.57 -0.80
C ARG A 166 12.84 -14.77 -1.09
N THR A 167 13.20 -14.94 -2.37
CA THR A 167 14.59 -14.93 -2.77
C THR A 167 15.16 -13.50 -2.72
N THR A 168 16.44 -13.37 -2.37
CA THR A 168 17.13 -12.08 -2.38
C THR A 168 17.15 -11.51 -3.79
N ASP A 169 17.36 -12.34 -4.80
CA ASP A 169 17.38 -11.94 -6.20
C ASP A 169 16.03 -11.36 -6.64
N SER A 170 14.91 -12.05 -6.41
CA SER A 170 13.57 -11.54 -6.78
C SER A 170 13.15 -10.27 -6.00
N TYR A 171 13.78 -10.01 -4.87
CA TYR A 171 13.57 -8.77 -4.13
C TYR A 171 14.31 -7.59 -4.76
N LEU A 172 15.53 -7.82 -5.22
CA LEU A 172 16.38 -6.79 -5.82
C LEU A 172 16.07 -6.55 -7.30
N HIS A 173 15.83 -7.60 -8.07
CA HIS A 173 15.55 -7.56 -9.51
C HIS A 173 14.09 -7.88 -9.78
N ARG A 174 13.26 -6.85 -9.72
CA ARG A 174 11.81 -7.00 -9.86
C ARG A 174 11.39 -6.96 -11.32
N PRO A 175 10.44 -7.81 -11.76
CA PRO A 175 9.89 -7.70 -13.10
C PRO A 175 9.02 -6.44 -13.23
N GLU A 176 8.72 -6.04 -14.45
CA GLU A 176 7.85 -4.90 -14.73
C GLU A 176 6.50 -5.01 -14.06
N PHE A 177 5.85 -6.18 -14.19
CA PHE A 177 4.58 -6.46 -13.53
C PHE A 177 4.67 -7.65 -12.60
N GLU A 178 4.06 -7.49 -11.44
CA GLU A 178 3.81 -8.58 -10.50
C GLU A 178 2.30 -8.71 -10.31
N LEU A 179 1.79 -9.94 -10.33
CA LEU A 179 0.38 -10.26 -10.05
C LEU A 179 0.32 -11.36 -9.01
N TYR A 180 -0.44 -11.14 -7.95
CA TYR A 180 -0.57 -12.09 -6.84
C TYR A 180 -2.04 -12.37 -6.54
N ASN A 181 -2.33 -13.63 -6.16
CA ASN A 181 -3.58 -14.00 -5.51
C ASN A 181 -3.29 -14.10 -4.00
N LEU A 182 -3.65 -13.08 -3.24
CA LEU A 182 -3.31 -12.95 -1.83
C LEU A 182 -4.02 -13.97 -0.92
N LYS A 183 -5.09 -14.60 -1.41
CA LYS A 183 -5.76 -15.69 -0.70
C LYS A 183 -4.93 -16.98 -0.72
N GLU A 184 -4.29 -17.26 -1.83
CA GLU A 184 -3.47 -18.46 -2.04
C GLU A 184 -2.00 -18.22 -1.71
N ASP A 185 -1.53 -16.99 -1.93
CA ASP A 185 -0.15 -16.55 -1.73
C ASP A 185 -0.07 -15.24 -0.92
N PRO A 186 -0.37 -15.28 0.38
CA PRO A 186 -0.33 -14.10 1.24
C PRO A 186 1.07 -13.52 1.45
N ASP A 187 2.12 -14.28 1.10
CA ASP A 187 3.52 -13.84 1.18
C ASP A 187 4.01 -13.18 -0.13
N GLU A 188 3.18 -13.16 -1.19
CA GLU A 188 3.47 -12.53 -2.49
C GLU A 188 4.79 -13.01 -3.13
N ILE A 189 5.00 -14.32 -3.16
CA ILE A 189 6.23 -14.95 -3.69
C ILE A 189 6.04 -15.62 -5.06
N ASN A 190 4.78 -15.93 -5.43
CA ASN A 190 4.45 -16.61 -6.68
C ASN A 190 3.85 -15.63 -7.69
N ASN A 191 4.70 -14.93 -8.44
CA ASN A 191 4.24 -14.01 -9.46
C ASN A 191 3.47 -14.72 -10.57
N LEU A 192 2.22 -14.33 -10.78
CA LEU A 192 1.29 -14.89 -11.78
C LEU A 192 1.30 -14.11 -13.10
N ALA A 193 2.00 -12.97 -13.19
CA ALA A 193 1.92 -12.06 -14.33
C ALA A 193 2.33 -12.69 -15.67
N LEU A 194 3.20 -13.72 -15.67
CA LEU A 194 3.62 -14.42 -16.87
C LEU A 194 2.84 -15.72 -17.15
N LYS A 195 1.89 -16.08 -16.29
CA LYS A 195 1.09 -17.30 -16.46
C LYS A 195 -0.11 -17.02 -17.36
N LYS A 196 -0.26 -17.80 -18.44
CA LYS A 196 -1.31 -17.63 -19.45
C LYS A 196 -2.73 -17.61 -18.87
N ASP A 197 -2.99 -18.42 -17.86
CA ASP A 197 -4.31 -18.53 -17.22
C ASP A 197 -4.74 -17.24 -16.49
N TYR A 198 -3.81 -16.33 -16.26
CA TYR A 198 -4.05 -15.06 -15.55
C TYR A 198 -3.94 -13.83 -16.46
N THR A 199 -3.78 -14.02 -17.77
CA THR A 199 -3.61 -12.92 -18.72
C THR A 199 -4.79 -11.95 -18.70
N ASP A 200 -6.02 -12.44 -18.70
CA ASP A 200 -7.22 -11.60 -18.70
C ASP A 200 -7.34 -10.77 -17.42
N ILE A 201 -7.03 -11.39 -16.28
CA ILE A 201 -7.02 -10.69 -14.97
C ILE A 201 -5.94 -9.61 -14.97
N LEU A 202 -4.74 -9.92 -15.44
CA LEU A 202 -3.63 -8.97 -15.51
C LEU A 202 -3.99 -7.76 -16.38
N GLU A 203 -4.51 -7.99 -17.59
CA GLU A 203 -4.87 -6.91 -18.52
C GLU A 203 -6.05 -6.06 -17.99
N GLN A 204 -7.02 -6.69 -17.36
CA GLN A 204 -8.09 -5.94 -16.69
C GLN A 204 -7.56 -5.05 -15.57
N MET A 205 -6.67 -5.57 -14.72
CA MET A 205 -6.09 -4.81 -13.62
C MET A 205 -5.15 -3.70 -14.10
N LYS A 206 -4.37 -3.93 -15.17
CA LYS A 206 -3.58 -2.88 -15.84
C LYS A 206 -4.47 -1.73 -16.35
N LYS A 207 -5.59 -2.07 -16.97
CA LYS A 207 -6.56 -1.07 -17.45
C LYS A 207 -7.09 -0.21 -16.30
N GLU A 208 -7.54 -0.83 -15.23
CA GLU A 208 -8.07 -0.11 -14.06
C GLU A 208 -6.99 0.76 -13.38
N LEU A 209 -5.75 0.26 -13.29
CA LEU A 209 -4.62 1.02 -12.76
C LEU A 209 -4.31 2.25 -13.63
N LYS A 210 -4.32 2.08 -14.94
CA LYS A 210 -4.12 3.16 -15.92
C LYS A 210 -5.22 4.23 -15.83
N GLU A 211 -6.48 3.81 -15.72
CA GLU A 211 -7.63 4.71 -15.53
C GLU A 211 -7.51 5.52 -14.23
N TRP A 212 -7.08 4.87 -13.15
CA TRP A 212 -6.83 5.56 -11.88
C TRP A 212 -5.72 6.61 -11.99
N GLN A 213 -4.59 6.26 -12.63
CA GLN A 213 -3.49 7.21 -12.84
C GLN A 213 -3.92 8.42 -13.67
N LEU A 214 -4.73 8.21 -14.71
CA LEU A 214 -5.29 9.30 -15.52
C LEU A 214 -6.19 10.22 -14.67
N LYS A 215 -7.09 9.62 -13.89
CA LYS A 215 -8.00 10.34 -12.99
C LYS A 215 -7.25 11.17 -11.94
N THR A 216 -6.17 10.63 -11.39
CA THR A 216 -5.37 11.28 -10.34
C THR A 216 -4.27 12.19 -10.90
N LYS A 217 -4.18 12.32 -12.23
CA LYS A 217 -3.11 13.09 -12.91
C LYS A 217 -1.71 12.64 -12.48
N ASP A 218 -1.53 11.32 -12.31
CA ASP A 218 -0.26 10.75 -11.93
C ASP A 218 0.80 11.04 -13.01
N PRO A 219 1.92 11.70 -12.69
CA PRO A 219 2.94 12.04 -13.69
C PRO A 219 3.55 10.83 -14.37
N TRP A 220 3.53 9.66 -13.72
CA TRP A 220 4.05 8.40 -14.27
C TRP A 220 3.11 7.74 -15.29
N TYR A 221 1.93 8.29 -15.52
CA TYR A 221 1.02 7.82 -16.57
C TYR A 221 1.68 7.80 -17.95
N ILE A 222 2.59 8.72 -18.23
CA ILE A 222 3.32 8.79 -19.49
C ILE A 222 4.09 7.50 -19.82
N MET A 223 4.52 6.77 -18.79
CA MET A 223 5.32 5.54 -18.94
C MET A 223 4.54 4.39 -19.60
N TRP A 224 3.21 4.43 -19.63
CA TRP A 224 2.42 3.44 -20.36
C TRP A 224 2.60 3.52 -21.89
N ASN A 225 3.02 4.67 -22.38
CA ASN A 225 3.23 4.93 -23.80
C ASN A 225 4.72 5.05 -24.14
N HIS A 226 5.61 4.74 -23.16
CA HIS A 226 7.04 4.76 -23.40
C HIS A 226 7.41 3.59 -24.31
N ASP A 227 7.86 3.92 -25.52
CA ASP A 227 8.33 2.91 -26.46
C ASP A 227 9.68 2.37 -26.02
N ALA A 228 9.77 1.05 -25.81
CA ALA A 228 11.03 0.37 -25.49
C ALA A 228 12.11 0.57 -26.57
N SER A 229 11.74 1.05 -27.77
CA SER A 229 12.70 1.41 -28.84
C SER A 229 13.69 2.50 -28.44
N LEU A 230 13.37 3.31 -27.43
CA LEU A 230 14.30 4.31 -26.87
C LEU A 230 15.33 3.73 -25.90
N GLN A 231 15.23 2.46 -25.53
CA GLN A 231 16.21 1.79 -24.69
C GLN A 231 17.61 1.64 -25.35
N GLY A 232 17.68 1.81 -26.68
CA GLY A 232 18.95 1.78 -27.43
C GLY A 232 19.70 3.11 -27.52
N VAL A 233 19.19 4.19 -26.96
CA VAL A 233 19.84 5.52 -27.07
C VAL A 233 20.97 5.68 -26.05
N GLY A 234 21.02 4.86 -25.00
CA GLY A 234 22.06 4.89 -23.96
C GLY A 234 23.39 4.21 -24.32
N GLU A 235 23.45 3.43 -25.39
CA GLU A 235 24.66 2.72 -25.82
C GLU A 235 25.58 3.54 -26.72
N LYS A 236 25.28 4.80 -26.99
CA LYS A 236 26.07 5.69 -27.89
C LYS A 236 26.47 7.02 -27.27
N LEU A 237 26.63 7.10 -25.96
CA LEU A 237 27.26 8.26 -25.31
C LEU A 237 28.58 7.88 -24.65
#